data_16577e57c10b6ffb17eb3530124edd7b
#
_entry.id   16577e57c10b6ffb17eb3530124edd7b
#
_cell.length_a   1.000
_cell.length_b   1.000
_cell.length_c   1.000
_cell.angle_alpha   90.00
_cell.angle_beta   90.00
_cell.angle_gamma   90.00
#
_symmetry.space_group_name_H-M   'P 1'
#
loop_
_entity.id
_entity.type
_entity.pdbx_description
1 polymer ?
#
loop_
_entity_poly.entity_id
_entity_poly.type
_entity_poly.pdbx_seq_one_letter_code
_entity_poly.pdbx_strand_id
1 'polypeptide(L)'
;MMENYWPTAGDAPNASKHEKEHSKWYKNVHKVVISSTMKGIGLTNTTIIGDNLRDRIHNIKKQPGNDITFFGSPTATHALIEQGLIDGYWLFVNPIILGQGIPLFVDIKDKIKLQLLNTRRFTNGVTELDYIVDRQ
;
A
#
# COMPACT_ATOMS: atom_id res chain seq x y z
N MET A 1 13.98 5.90 2.14
CA MET A 1 12.79 6.18 1.30
C MET A 1 12.84 5.29 0.07
N MET A 2 11.73 4.72 -0.38
CA MET A 2 11.70 3.68 -1.44
C MET A 2 12.35 4.15 -2.76
N GLU A 3 12.18 5.42 -3.13
CA GLU A 3 12.73 6.01 -4.35
C GLU A 3 14.28 6.05 -4.39
N ASN A 4 14.93 6.09 -3.25
CA ASN A 4 16.40 6.11 -3.18
C ASN A 4 17.03 4.70 -3.19
N TYR A 5 16.23 3.66 -3.04
CA TYR A 5 16.71 2.28 -2.94
C TYR A 5 16.28 1.43 -4.14
N TRP A 6 14.97 1.31 -4.36
CA TRP A 6 14.45 0.35 -5.32
C TRP A 6 14.86 0.58 -6.78
N PRO A 7 15.00 1.82 -7.30
CA PRO A 7 15.45 2.01 -8.68
C PRO A 7 16.80 1.37 -8.99
N THR A 8 17.69 1.27 -8.02
CA THR A 8 19.06 0.77 -8.20
C THR A 8 19.36 -0.54 -7.46
N ALA A 9 18.47 -1.01 -6.62
CA ALA A 9 18.69 -2.23 -5.82
C ALA A 9 19.02 -3.47 -6.67
N GLY A 10 18.41 -3.60 -7.84
CA GLY A 10 18.65 -4.70 -8.76
C GLY A 10 19.98 -4.62 -9.51
N ASP A 11 20.66 -3.48 -9.48
CA ASP A 11 21.91 -3.25 -10.22
C ASP A 11 23.15 -3.64 -9.38
N ALA A 12 22.98 -3.96 -8.09
CA ALA A 12 24.06 -4.39 -7.21
C ALA A 12 24.66 -5.75 -7.67
N PRO A 13 25.98 -5.96 -7.60
CA PRO A 13 26.64 -7.18 -8.07
C PRO A 13 26.11 -8.47 -7.41
N ASN A 14 25.67 -8.37 -6.17
CA ASN A 14 25.14 -9.48 -5.35
C ASN A 14 23.62 -9.41 -5.18
N ALA A 15 22.92 -8.60 -6.02
CA ALA A 15 21.47 -8.48 -5.93
C ALA A 15 20.78 -9.82 -6.10
N SER A 16 19.90 -10.14 -5.16
CA SER A 16 19.04 -11.33 -5.20
C SER A 16 18.08 -11.28 -6.40
N LYS A 17 17.53 -12.43 -6.76
CA LYS A 17 16.48 -12.49 -7.78
C LYS A 17 15.31 -11.55 -7.45
N HIS A 18 14.89 -11.54 -6.19
CA HIS A 18 13.82 -10.65 -5.72
C HIS A 18 14.14 -9.16 -5.93
N GLU A 19 15.35 -8.73 -5.56
CA GLU A 19 15.77 -7.33 -5.73
C GLU A 19 15.79 -6.93 -7.21
N LYS A 20 16.27 -7.81 -8.09
CA LYS A 20 16.27 -7.56 -9.55
C LYS A 20 14.84 -7.43 -10.11
N GLU A 21 13.96 -8.35 -9.76
CA GLU A 21 12.56 -8.35 -10.21
C GLU A 21 11.80 -7.14 -9.66
N HIS A 22 11.96 -6.85 -8.36
CA HIS A 22 11.29 -5.73 -7.71
C HIS A 22 11.79 -4.37 -8.23
N SER A 23 13.10 -4.21 -8.42
CA SER A 23 13.68 -3.02 -9.01
C SER A 23 13.14 -2.75 -10.41
N LYS A 24 13.06 -3.80 -11.26
CA LYS A 24 12.49 -3.71 -12.61
C LYS A 24 11.01 -3.31 -12.56
N TRP A 25 10.23 -3.93 -11.68
CA TRP A 25 8.82 -3.58 -11.47
C TRP A 25 8.68 -2.15 -11.00
N TYR A 26 9.46 -1.72 -9.99
CA TYR A 26 9.40 -0.38 -9.40
C TYR A 26 9.73 0.74 -10.41
N LYS A 27 10.68 0.50 -11.33
CA LYS A 27 11.01 1.43 -12.41
C LYS A 27 9.84 1.67 -13.37
N ASN A 28 9.03 0.63 -13.61
CA ASN A 28 8.00 0.64 -14.65
C ASN A 28 6.57 0.91 -14.12
N VAL A 29 6.30 0.60 -12.85
CA VAL A 29 4.96 0.81 -12.27
C VAL A 29 4.65 2.30 -12.14
N HIS A 30 3.42 2.69 -12.46
CA HIS A 30 2.94 4.03 -12.15
C HIS A 30 2.72 4.16 -10.64
N LYS A 31 3.34 5.18 -10.04
CA LYS A 31 3.29 5.43 -8.60
C LYS A 31 2.32 6.56 -8.29
N VAL A 32 1.56 6.40 -7.21
CA VAL A 32 0.72 7.46 -6.68
C VAL A 32 1.20 7.79 -5.27
N VAL A 33 1.56 9.03 -5.04
CA VAL A 33 2.04 9.53 -3.75
C VAL A 33 0.99 10.47 -3.16
N ILE A 34 0.53 10.15 -1.95
CA ILE A 34 -0.38 11.02 -1.20
C ILE A 34 0.46 11.92 -0.30
N SER A 35 0.53 13.21 -0.62
CA SER A 35 1.34 14.17 0.13
C SER A 35 0.91 15.60 -0.14
N SER A 36 0.61 16.35 0.91
CA SER A 36 0.30 17.78 0.83
C SER A 36 1.55 18.65 0.64
N THR A 37 2.73 18.14 1.00
CA THR A 37 4.00 18.90 0.98
C THR A 37 4.84 18.68 -0.27
N MET A 38 4.56 17.67 -1.05
CA MET A 38 5.33 17.33 -2.27
C MET A 38 4.74 17.92 -3.55
N LYS A 39 3.86 18.91 -3.46
CA LYS A 39 3.27 19.58 -4.64
C LYS A 39 4.37 20.16 -5.54
N GLY A 40 4.26 19.88 -6.84
CA GLY A 40 5.19 20.43 -7.85
C GLY A 40 6.53 19.70 -7.99
N ILE A 41 6.79 18.65 -7.22
CA ILE A 41 7.98 17.83 -7.40
C ILE A 41 7.75 16.87 -8.58
N GLY A 42 8.54 17.01 -9.63
CA GLY A 42 8.53 16.12 -10.79
C GLY A 42 9.23 14.81 -10.46
N LEU A 43 8.49 13.75 -10.20
CA LEU A 43 9.02 12.39 -10.06
C LEU A 43 8.67 11.56 -11.29
N THR A 44 9.59 10.72 -11.74
CA THR A 44 9.39 9.86 -12.90
C THR A 44 8.25 8.88 -12.65
N ASN A 45 7.32 8.79 -13.58
CA ASN A 45 6.19 7.85 -13.55
C ASN A 45 5.37 7.92 -12.25
N THR A 46 5.15 9.16 -11.75
CA THR A 46 4.53 9.38 -10.43
C THR A 46 3.47 10.49 -10.49
N THR A 47 2.31 10.22 -9.92
CA THR A 47 1.27 11.22 -9.67
C THR A 47 1.27 11.60 -8.18
N ILE A 48 1.34 12.88 -7.86
CA ILE A 48 1.26 13.38 -6.48
C ILE A 48 -0.17 13.90 -6.23
N ILE A 49 -0.82 13.38 -5.19
CA ILE A 49 -2.14 13.80 -4.73
C ILE A 49 -1.98 14.56 -3.42
N GLY A 50 -2.19 15.87 -3.47
CA GLY A 50 -2.07 16.74 -2.30
C GLY A 50 -3.41 17.30 -1.80
N ASP A 51 -4.48 17.10 -2.58
CA ASP A 51 -5.83 17.59 -2.30
C ASP A 51 -6.87 16.72 -3.03
N ASN A 52 -8.16 16.90 -2.68
CA ASN A 52 -9.28 16.18 -3.30
C ASN A 52 -9.05 14.66 -3.42
N LEU A 53 -8.49 14.07 -2.35
CA LEU A 53 -8.06 12.66 -2.33
C LEU A 53 -9.13 11.72 -2.84
N ARG A 54 -10.38 11.91 -2.40
CA ARG A 54 -11.52 11.06 -2.77
C ARG A 54 -11.72 11.02 -4.29
N ASP A 55 -11.89 12.18 -4.90
CA ASP A 55 -12.18 12.27 -6.34
C ASP A 55 -11.00 11.79 -7.18
N ARG A 56 -9.79 12.11 -6.75
CA ARG A 56 -8.56 11.68 -7.40
C ARG A 56 -8.42 10.16 -7.40
N ILE A 57 -8.61 9.51 -6.25
CA ILE A 57 -8.54 8.05 -6.14
C ILE A 57 -9.70 7.39 -6.91
N HIS A 58 -10.93 7.92 -6.83
CA HIS A 58 -12.04 7.41 -7.63
C HIS A 58 -11.77 7.49 -9.14
N ASN A 59 -11.15 8.58 -9.62
CA ASN A 59 -10.81 8.73 -11.02
C ASN A 59 -9.72 7.73 -11.45
N ILE A 60 -8.74 7.44 -10.60
CA ILE A 60 -7.73 6.40 -10.88
C ILE A 60 -8.39 5.02 -10.92
N LYS A 61 -9.27 4.70 -9.95
CA LYS A 61 -10.01 3.42 -9.92
C LYS A 61 -10.90 3.17 -11.14
N LYS A 62 -11.34 4.21 -11.84
CA LYS A 62 -12.14 4.10 -13.07
C LYS A 62 -11.30 3.82 -14.32
N GLN A 63 -9.99 3.96 -14.24
CA GLN A 63 -9.11 3.68 -15.38
C GLN A 63 -8.97 2.17 -15.58
N PRO A 64 -8.82 1.69 -16.81
CA PRO A 64 -8.53 0.30 -17.05
C PRO A 64 -7.16 -0.05 -16.45
N GLY A 65 -7.07 -1.20 -15.80
CA GLY A 65 -5.83 -1.64 -15.13
C GLY A 65 -6.09 -2.76 -14.14
N ASN A 66 -5.07 -3.07 -13.36
CA ASN A 66 -5.13 -4.02 -12.25
C ASN A 66 -5.38 -3.29 -10.93
N ASP A 67 -5.29 -4.03 -9.82
CA ASP A 67 -5.47 -3.49 -8.49
C ASP A 67 -4.46 -2.39 -8.15
N ILE A 68 -4.91 -1.41 -7.39
CA ILE A 68 -4.06 -0.39 -6.79
C ILE A 68 -3.57 -0.92 -5.44
N THR A 69 -2.29 -1.26 -5.35
CA THR A 69 -1.70 -1.72 -4.11
C THR A 69 -1.12 -0.54 -3.34
N PHE A 70 -1.50 -0.44 -2.06
CA PHE A 70 -1.01 0.60 -1.17
C PHE A 70 -0.11 0.01 -0.09
N PHE A 71 1.07 0.59 0.09
CA PHE A 71 2.06 0.19 1.10
C PHE A 71 2.24 1.31 2.13
N GLY A 72 1.86 1.07 3.30
CA GLY A 72 2.30 1.43 4.62
C GLY A 72 2.44 2.81 5.10
N SER A 73 2.14 3.95 4.63
CA SER A 73 2.13 5.16 5.47
C SER A 73 0.89 5.17 6.40
N PRO A 74 1.02 5.09 7.74
CA PRO A 74 -0.15 5.10 8.63
C PRO A 74 -1.07 6.29 8.38
N THR A 75 -0.50 7.50 8.25
CA THR A 75 -1.26 8.73 8.00
C THR A 75 -2.07 8.66 6.70
N ALA A 76 -1.47 8.19 5.62
CA ALA A 76 -2.18 8.04 4.35
C ALA A 76 -3.21 6.90 4.39
N THR A 77 -2.91 5.80 5.09
CA THR A 77 -3.86 4.70 5.31
C THR A 77 -5.10 5.18 6.04
N HIS A 78 -4.94 5.93 7.13
CA HIS A 78 -6.06 6.49 7.89
C HIS A 78 -6.92 7.42 7.03
N ALA A 79 -6.31 8.32 6.24
CA ALA A 79 -7.04 9.19 5.33
C ALA A 79 -7.83 8.42 4.26
N LEU A 80 -7.29 7.31 3.75
CA LEU A 80 -8.00 6.45 2.80
C LEU A 80 -9.15 5.68 3.46
N ILE A 81 -8.95 5.17 4.69
CA ILE A 81 -9.98 4.49 5.47
C ILE A 81 -11.14 5.45 5.79
N GLU A 82 -10.82 6.65 6.31
CA GLU A 82 -11.81 7.66 6.69
C GLU A 82 -12.73 8.04 5.53
N GLN A 83 -12.21 8.04 4.31
CA GLN A 83 -12.97 8.36 3.10
C GLN A 83 -13.60 7.13 2.42
N GLY A 84 -13.46 5.94 2.98
CA GLY A 84 -14.02 4.71 2.44
C GLY A 84 -13.40 4.29 1.10
N LEU A 85 -12.13 4.60 0.89
CA LEU A 85 -11.44 4.39 -0.40
C LEU A 85 -10.72 3.04 -0.49
N ILE A 86 -10.60 2.31 0.62
CA ILE A 86 -9.98 0.98 0.65
C ILE A 86 -11.04 -0.08 0.37
N ASP A 87 -10.76 -0.99 -0.58
CA ASP A 87 -11.67 -2.06 -0.95
C ASP A 87 -11.26 -3.40 -0.31
N GLY A 88 -10.00 -3.57 0.07
CA GLY A 88 -9.52 -4.78 0.71
C GLY A 88 -8.27 -4.55 1.54
N TYR A 89 -7.97 -5.52 2.37
CA TYR A 89 -6.81 -5.51 3.27
C TYR A 89 -6.03 -6.81 3.12
N TRP A 90 -4.76 -6.66 2.85
CA TRP A 90 -3.80 -7.74 2.79
C TRP A 90 -2.87 -7.64 4.00
N LEU A 91 -3.16 -8.41 5.04
CA LEU A 91 -2.53 -8.29 6.36
C LEU A 91 -1.56 -9.45 6.61
N PHE A 92 -0.44 -9.14 7.24
CA PHE A 92 0.55 -10.12 7.65
C PHE A 92 0.67 -10.13 9.18
N VAL A 93 0.21 -11.21 9.80
CA VAL A 93 0.31 -11.42 11.24
C VAL A 93 1.61 -12.17 11.52
N ASN A 94 2.55 -11.47 12.16
CA ASN A 94 3.84 -12.03 12.51
C ASN A 94 3.78 -12.73 13.87
N PRO A 95 4.50 -13.85 14.09
CA PRO A 95 4.50 -14.60 15.36
C PRO A 95 5.41 -13.91 16.40
N ILE A 96 5.16 -12.64 16.68
CA ILE A 96 5.95 -11.78 17.58
C ILE A 96 5.00 -10.92 18.39
N ILE A 97 5.27 -10.79 19.69
CA ILE A 97 4.59 -9.85 20.58
C ILE A 97 5.53 -8.67 20.83
N LEU A 98 5.13 -7.48 20.37
CA LEU A 98 5.97 -6.29 20.44
C LEU A 98 5.71 -5.40 21.66
N GLY A 99 4.60 -5.57 22.36
CA GLY A 99 4.19 -4.73 23.48
C GLY A 99 3.76 -3.31 23.09
N GLN A 100 4.46 -2.65 22.14
CA GLN A 100 4.11 -1.33 21.60
C GLN A 100 4.32 -1.30 20.09
N GLY A 101 3.61 -0.42 19.38
CA GLY A 101 3.72 -0.28 17.95
C GLY A 101 2.88 0.87 17.40
N ILE A 102 2.94 1.09 16.10
CA ILE A 102 2.07 2.04 15.41
C ILE A 102 0.76 1.32 15.10
N PRO A 103 -0.39 1.80 15.61
CA PRO A 103 -1.68 1.19 15.32
C PRO A 103 -2.00 1.26 13.82
N LEU A 104 -2.42 0.13 13.26
CA LEU A 104 -2.88 0.09 11.86
C LEU A 104 -4.26 0.76 11.72
N PHE A 105 -5.14 0.54 12.70
CA PHE A 105 -6.50 1.07 12.73
C PHE A 105 -6.67 2.01 13.91
N VAL A 106 -6.95 3.28 13.64
CA VAL A 106 -7.22 4.32 14.65
C VAL A 106 -8.39 5.19 14.20
N ASP A 107 -9.10 5.77 15.14
CA ASP A 107 -10.16 6.76 14.94
C ASP A 107 -11.24 6.34 13.93
N ILE A 108 -11.51 5.03 13.81
CA ILE A 108 -12.56 4.49 12.95
C ILE A 108 -13.91 4.76 13.62
N LYS A 109 -14.70 5.66 13.03
CA LYS A 109 -16.00 6.08 13.58
C LYS A 109 -17.04 4.97 13.52
N ASP A 110 -17.09 4.27 12.40
CA ASP A 110 -18.06 3.20 12.16
C ASP A 110 -17.32 1.89 11.89
N LYS A 111 -17.90 0.77 12.38
CA LYS A 111 -17.30 -0.53 12.11
C LYS A 111 -17.27 -0.82 10.60
N ILE A 112 -16.14 -1.31 10.12
CA ILE A 112 -15.99 -1.78 8.76
C ILE A 112 -16.09 -3.31 8.76
N LYS A 113 -17.12 -3.85 8.11
CA LYS A 113 -17.23 -5.30 7.94
C LYS A 113 -16.26 -5.79 6.88
N LEU A 114 -15.64 -6.91 7.15
CA LEU A 114 -14.70 -7.55 6.24
C LEU A 114 -15.15 -8.99 5.98
N GLN A 115 -15.02 -9.43 4.73
CA GLN A 115 -15.15 -10.81 4.33
C GLN A 115 -13.77 -11.39 4.07
N LEU A 116 -13.43 -12.49 4.72
CA LEU A 116 -12.19 -13.21 4.47
C LEU A 116 -12.28 -13.93 3.12
N LEU A 117 -11.33 -13.62 2.23
CA LEU A 117 -11.21 -14.27 0.93
C LEU A 117 -10.23 -15.45 0.97
N ASN A 118 -9.08 -15.25 1.62
CA ASN A 118 -8.03 -16.25 1.64
C ASN A 118 -7.15 -16.13 2.91
N THR A 119 -6.50 -17.23 3.27
CA THR A 119 -5.42 -17.24 4.27
C THR A 119 -4.26 -18.07 3.77
N ARG A 120 -3.04 -17.65 4.11
CA ARG A 120 -1.84 -18.42 3.82
C ARG A 120 -0.88 -18.41 5.00
N ARG A 121 -0.41 -19.59 5.39
CA ARG A 121 0.63 -19.74 6.40
C ARG A 121 1.98 -19.91 5.74
N PHE A 122 2.95 -19.12 6.16
CA PHE A 122 4.33 -19.25 5.72
C PHE A 122 5.12 -20.16 6.67
N THR A 123 6.21 -20.73 6.18
CA THR A 123 7.08 -21.63 6.95
C THR A 123 7.76 -20.97 8.14
N ASN A 124 7.93 -19.65 8.10
CA ASN A 124 8.48 -18.84 9.20
C ASN A 124 7.42 -18.47 10.27
N GLY A 125 6.19 -18.98 10.16
CA GLY A 125 5.11 -18.74 11.11
C GLY A 125 4.25 -17.52 10.84
N VAL A 126 4.59 -16.67 9.87
CA VAL A 126 3.74 -15.57 9.42
C VAL A 126 2.44 -16.11 8.84
N THR A 127 1.33 -15.46 9.17
CA THR A 127 0.02 -15.75 8.56
C THR A 127 -0.44 -14.55 7.75
N GLU A 128 -0.75 -14.78 6.50
CA GLU A 128 -1.37 -13.84 5.58
C GLU A 128 -2.88 -13.95 5.66
N LEU A 129 -3.55 -12.82 5.73
CA LEU A 129 -5.01 -12.70 5.74
C LEU A 129 -5.41 -11.73 4.62
N ASP A 130 -6.22 -12.21 3.69
CA ASP A 130 -6.73 -11.42 2.57
C ASP A 130 -8.23 -11.18 2.76
N TYR A 131 -8.60 -9.91 2.92
CA TYR A 131 -9.96 -9.47 3.18
C TYR A 131 -10.45 -8.50 2.12
N ILE A 132 -11.72 -8.59 1.78
CA ILE A 132 -12.45 -7.55 1.06
C ILE A 132 -13.41 -6.82 2.02
N VAL A 133 -13.62 -5.54 1.78
CA VAL A 133 -14.59 -4.74 2.53
C VAL A 133 -16.01 -5.15 2.10
N ASP A 134 -16.80 -5.61 3.08
CA ASP A 134 -18.23 -5.90 2.88
C ASP A 134 -19.01 -4.58 2.94
N ARG A 135 -19.51 -4.15 1.81
CA ARG A 135 -20.29 -2.90 1.65
C ARG A 135 -21.80 -3.11 1.62
N GLN A 136 -22.24 -4.32 2.07
CA GLN A 136 -23.69 -4.60 2.18
C GLN A 136 -24.30 -4.06 3.46
#